data_1a3a478ca4caf283c6fcaff6b2650302
#
_entry.id   1a3a478ca4caf283c6fcaff6b2650302
#
_cell.length_a   1.000
_cell.length_b   1.000
_cell.length_c   1.000
_cell.angle_alpha   90.00
_cell.angle_beta   90.00
_cell.angle_gamma   90.00
#
_symmetry.space_group_name_H-M   'P 1'
#
loop_
_entity.id
_entity.type
_entity.pdbx_description
1 polymer ?
#
loop_
_entity_poly.entity_id
_entity_poly.type
_entity_poly.pdbx_seq_one_letter_code
_entity_poly.pdbx_strand_id
1 'polypeptide(L)' 'VDYVALHSIVKKEMKVRAKLLEHVADRILKRILEEHPGVEKAKVKVAKRNPPIGGNVEEVAIKRELSRSALKFD' A
#
# COMPACT_ATOMS: atom_id res chain seq x y z
N VAL A 1 15.32 15.18 24.50
CA VAL A 1 14.52 14.46 23.49
C VAL A 1 15.21 13.14 23.17
N ASP A 2 14.48 12.06 23.32
CA ASP A 2 14.99 10.73 23.00
C ASP A 2 14.72 10.42 21.51
N TYR A 3 15.73 10.61 20.69
CA TYR A 3 15.64 10.38 19.25
C TYR A 3 15.42 8.90 18.90
N VAL A 4 15.91 7.99 19.73
CA VAL A 4 15.70 6.55 19.51
C VAL A 4 14.24 6.19 19.66
N ALA A 5 13.60 6.72 20.69
CA ALA A 5 12.16 6.51 20.92
C ALA A 5 11.33 7.11 19.78
N LEU A 6 11.66 8.32 19.34
CA LEU A 6 10.97 8.95 18.21
C LEU A 6 11.11 8.14 16.93
N HIS A 7 12.31 7.63 16.67
CA HIS A 7 12.57 6.81 15.47
C HIS A 7 11.76 5.52 15.49
N SER A 8 11.64 4.91 16.67
CA SER A 8 10.83 3.69 16.85
C SER A 8 9.36 3.95 16.60
N ILE A 9 8.83 5.08 17.07
CA ILE A 9 7.44 5.47 16.83
C ILE A 9 7.18 5.68 15.33
N VAL A 10 8.07 6.40 14.65
CA VAL A 10 7.95 6.64 13.21
C VAL A 10 7.95 5.32 12.44
N LYS A 11 8.86 4.40 12.78
CA LYS A 11 8.90 3.08 12.14
C LYS A 11 7.61 2.31 12.31
N LYS A 12 7.03 2.32 13.50
CA LYS A 12 5.75 1.65 13.77
C LYS A 12 4.62 2.25 12.94
N GLU A 13 4.56 3.58 12.89
CA GLU A 13 3.54 4.28 12.10
C GLU A 13 3.67 3.97 10.61
N MET A 14 4.90 3.92 10.08
CA MET A 14 5.13 3.61 8.68
C MET A 14 4.68 2.19 8.34
N LYS A 15 4.91 1.23 9.23
CA LYS A 15 4.44 -0.15 9.04
C LYS A 15 2.91 -0.24 8.99
N VAL A 16 2.24 0.46 9.88
CA VAL A 16 0.76 0.50 9.91
C VAL A 16 0.22 1.10 8.62
N ARG A 17 0.79 2.21 8.17
CA ARG A 17 0.39 2.87 6.93
C ARG A 17 0.61 2.00 5.70
N ALA A 18 1.76 1.32 5.63
CA ALA A 18 2.05 0.39 4.55
C ALA A 18 1.00 -0.73 4.50
N LYS A 19 0.63 -1.27 5.64
CA LYS A 19 -0.40 -2.32 5.73
C LYS A 19 -1.77 -1.83 5.27
N LEU A 20 -2.14 -0.61 5.63
CA LEU A 20 -3.39 0.01 5.17
C LEU A 20 -3.38 0.21 3.65
N LEU A 21 -2.24 0.64 3.09
CA LEU A 21 -2.09 0.80 1.65
C LEU A 21 -2.18 -0.54 0.92
N GLU A 22 -1.67 -1.62 1.51
CA GLU A 22 -1.80 -2.97 0.96
C GLU A 22 -3.27 -3.37 0.84
N HIS A 23 -4.08 -3.11 1.86
CA HIS A 23 -5.51 -3.38 1.83
C HIS A 23 -6.22 -2.59 0.74
N VAL A 24 -5.88 -1.32 0.59
CA VAL A 24 -6.46 -0.47 -0.46
C VAL A 24 -6.07 -1.00 -1.84
N ALA A 25 -4.79 -1.33 -2.02
CA ALA A 25 -4.29 -1.86 -3.29
C ALA A 25 -4.97 -3.18 -3.66
N ASP A 26 -5.10 -4.10 -2.72
CA ASP A 26 -5.76 -5.38 -2.95
C ASP A 26 -7.23 -5.21 -3.32
N ARG A 27 -7.92 -4.28 -2.69
CA ARG A 27 -9.30 -3.95 -3.00
C ARG A 27 -9.45 -3.40 -4.42
N ILE A 28 -8.56 -2.50 -4.83
CA ILE A 28 -8.54 -1.93 -6.18
C ILE A 28 -8.30 -3.04 -7.21
N LEU A 29 -7.32 -3.90 -6.97
CA LEU A 29 -6.99 -4.99 -7.89
C LEU A 29 -8.14 -5.98 -8.05
N LYS A 30 -8.78 -6.37 -6.97
CA LYS A 30 -9.96 -7.23 -7.00
C LYS A 30 -11.06 -6.62 -7.85
N ARG A 31 -11.33 -5.35 -7.64
CA ARG A 31 -12.39 -4.65 -8.37
C ARG A 31 -12.10 -4.57 -9.87
N ILE A 32 -10.86 -4.29 -10.23
CA ILE A 32 -10.44 -4.26 -11.63
C ILE A 32 -10.69 -5.62 -12.29
N LEU A 33 -10.28 -6.70 -11.65
CA LEU A 33 -10.44 -8.05 -12.19
C LEU A 33 -11.91 -8.48 -12.26
N GLU A 34 -12.73 -8.07 -11.30
CA GLU A 34 -14.16 -8.34 -11.30
C GLU A 34 -14.91 -7.60 -12.40
N GLU A 35 -14.59 -6.33 -12.63
CA GLU A 35 -15.26 -5.49 -13.62
C GLU A 35 -14.75 -5.70 -15.03
N HIS A 36 -13.57 -6.27 -15.21
CA HIS A 36 -12.92 -6.46 -16.51
C HIS A 36 -12.53 -7.92 -16.71
N PRO A 37 -13.47 -8.79 -17.11
CA PRO A 37 -13.21 -10.23 -17.24
C PRO A 37 -12.10 -10.61 -18.21
N GLY A 38 -11.78 -9.73 -19.16
CA GLY A 38 -10.68 -9.96 -20.12
C GLY A 38 -9.29 -9.71 -19.55
N VAL A 39 -9.18 -9.17 -18.34
CA VAL A 39 -7.90 -8.88 -17.72
C VAL A 39 -7.43 -10.10 -16.93
N GLU A 40 -6.26 -10.62 -17.26
CA GLU A 40 -5.66 -11.77 -16.57
C GLU A 40 -4.84 -11.36 -15.36
N LYS A 41 -4.25 -10.18 -15.39
CA LYS A 41 -3.31 -9.72 -14.39
C LYS A 41 -3.35 -8.22 -14.26
N ALA A 42 -3.32 -7.72 -13.05
CA ALA A 42 -3.30 -6.30 -12.78
C ALA A 42 -2.22 -5.96 -11.76
N LYS A 43 -1.62 -4.80 -11.95
CA LYS A 43 -0.63 -4.26 -11.02
C LYS A 43 -1.07 -2.87 -10.59
N VAL A 44 -0.82 -2.54 -9.34
CA VAL A 44 -1.10 -1.22 -8.82
C VAL A 44 0.04 -0.75 -7.92
N LYS A 45 0.35 0.52 -8.02
CA LYS A 45 1.26 1.19 -7.10
C LYS A 45 0.46 2.24 -6.34
N VAL A 46 0.48 2.14 -5.03
CA VAL A 46 -0.19 3.11 -4.16
C VAL A 46 0.86 3.79 -3.32
N ALA A 47 0.84 5.11 -3.31
CA ALA A 47 1.78 5.89 -2.54
C ALA A 47 1.04 6.94 -1.72
N LYS A 48 1.51 7.17 -0.51
CA LYS A 48 1.01 8.23 0.35
C LYS A 48 2.19 9.05 0.83
N ARG A 49 2.14 10.35 0.57
CA ARG A 49 3.12 11.30 1.09
C ARG A 49 2.65 11.87 2.40
N ASN A 50 3.55 11.90 3.35
CA ASN A 50 3.32 12.63 4.58
C ASN A 50 3.67 14.10 4.38
N PRO A 51 2.97 15.03 5.07
CA PRO A 51 3.40 16.42 5.04
C PRO A 51 4.83 16.55 5.58
N PRO A 52 5.65 17.45 5.02
CA PRO A 52 7.02 17.62 5.49
C PRO A 52 7.03 18.11 6.93
N ILE A 53 7.72 17.36 7.78
CA ILE A 53 7.96 17.73 9.16
C ILE A 53 9.47 17.90 9.29
N GLY A 54 9.91 19.09 9.67
CA GLY A 54 11.34 19.37 9.79
C GLY A 54 12.11 19.33 8.47
N GLY A 55 11.45 19.62 7.34
CA GLY A 55 12.07 19.62 6.02
C GLY A 55 12.19 18.28 5.34
N ASN A 56 11.81 17.19 6.00
CA ASN A 56 11.83 15.86 5.41
C ASN A 56 10.45 15.47 4.88
N VAL A 57 10.43 15.03 3.63
CA VAL A 57 9.23 14.47 3.01
C VAL A 57 9.39 12.95 3.01
N GLU A 58 8.55 12.28 3.77
CA GLU A 58 8.51 10.83 3.79
C GLU A 58 7.36 10.33 2.93
N GLU A 59 7.64 9.32 2.12
CA GLU A 59 6.66 8.70 1.27
C GLU A 59 6.59 7.21 1.60
N VAL A 60 5.38 6.71 1.76
CA VAL A 60 5.13 5.27 1.85
C VAL A 60 4.53 4.82 0.52
N ALA A 61 5.18 3.89 -0.13
CA ALA A 61 4.69 3.34 -1.39
C ALA A 61 4.69 1.84 -1.33
N ILE A 62 3.67 1.23 -1.90
CA ILE A 62 3.59 -0.22 -2.08
C ILE A 62 3.23 -0.54 -3.52
N LYS A 63 3.74 -1.67 -4.00
CA LYS A 63 3.37 -2.24 -5.28
C LYS A 63 2.70 -3.58 -5.02
N ARG A 64 1.55 -3.80 -5.64
CA ARG A 64 0.84 -5.07 -5.54
C ARG A 64 0.45 -5.54 -6.93
N GLU A 65 0.42 -6.84 -7.07
CA GLU A 65 0.03 -7.50 -8.31
C GLU A 65 -0.94 -8.62 -7.97
N LEU A 66 -1.97 -8.77 -8.79
CA LEU A 66 -2.94 -9.84 -8.61
C LEU A 66 -3.26 -10.44 -9.97
N SER A 67 -3.14 -11.75 -10.08
CA SER A 67 -3.55 -12.49 -11.27
C SER A 67 -4.90 -13.14 -11.03
N ARG A 68 -5.67 -13.29 -12.11
CA ARG A 68 -7.00 -13.92 -12.05
C ARG A 68 -6.93 -15.36 -11.53
N SER A 69 -5.88 -16.07 -11.88
CA SER A 69 -5.67 -17.43 -11.42
C SER A 69 -5.47 -17.55 -9.91
N ALA A 70 -5.03 -16.48 -9.25
CA ALA A 70 -4.85 -16.44 -7.80
C ALA A 70 -6.14 -16.07 -7.07
N LEU A 71 -7.14 -15.54 -7.78
CA LEU A 71 -8.45 -15.25 -7.20
C LEU A 71 -9.27 -16.53 -7.17
N LYS A 72 -9.75 -16.88 -5.98
CA LYS A 72 -10.74 -17.94 -5.85
C LYS A 72 -12.12 -17.29 -5.90
N PHE A 73 -12.75 -17.42 -7.03
CA PHE A 73 -14.16 -17.07 -7.16
C PHE A 73 -14.97 -18.33 -6.81
N ASP A 74 -15.51 -18.32 -5.62
CA ASP A 74 -16.45 -19.35 -5.24
C ASP A 74 -17.87 -18.88 -5.52
#